data_c7015aec92d9d0fd7cd721498995b188
#
_entry.id   c7015aec92d9d0fd7cd721498995b188
#
_cell.length_a   1.000
_cell.length_b   1.000
_cell.length_c   1.000
_cell.angle_alpha   90.00
_cell.angle_beta   90.00
_cell.angle_gamma   90.00
#
_symmetry.space_group_name_H-M   'P 1'
#
loop_
_entity.id
_entity.type
_entity.pdbx_description
1 polymer ?
#
loop_
_entity_poly.entity_id
_entity_poly.type
_entity_poly.pdbx_seq_one_letter_code
_entity_poly.pdbx_strand_id
1 'polypeptide(L)'
;MKRCFKNIICIFIIIIMSAAMVFTINYAKNHNNNQIGSDMKTPPDMPEKTNDDKPSNDNQSSDTQRPQPPTENNGDMKNNMEEPPAMPDGNSNNLEGNANNNQMGEEPKEMNNMNSKLSISWIYYLIFGIESLIISSVIIYFIMSKFNKKTFKETFINTDKAIISVLSIIILSSGITYLDTKLINKNVSTNKTDKNNNQNSSVNYSSKKEITEDTTINEGTFESTSQDENAISVNGGVTATLSNISVTKTGDSDGGDNTSFYGTNSAIIAKSGANLTLKNISVKTNATGANGVFSYGGSATTNNSSSDGTTITISDSSITTLKDNSGGIMTTGGGSMNAYNLTINTSGTSSAAIRTDRGGGNVTVEGGTYTTNGHGSPAIYSTANIKVSNAKLNSNASEGIVIEGKNSVTIEDTELTDSNTKLNGKSTTYKNVFLYQSMSGDAANGNSEFTAKNSKIITNKGDSFYVTNTTAIINLINNTIVNNDTEGNFLRIKSDSWGNSGSNGGDVTLNLSSQKVSGNIVVDSISTLDITMNNSYFEGIINKENSAKKINLKIDENSTIKLTGDSYVTSFTNDDSTNSNIDFNGYKLYVNGTAIN
;
A
#
# COMPACT_ATOMS: atom_id res chain seq x y z
N MET A 1 60.58 -28.73 18.25
CA MET A 1 59.38 -29.53 18.51
C MET A 1 58.27 -28.77 19.24
N LYS A 2 58.48 -28.16 20.41
CA LYS A 2 57.38 -27.48 21.19
C LYS A 2 56.64 -26.34 20.43
N ARG A 3 57.29 -25.65 19.51
CA ARG A 3 56.67 -24.50 18.77
C ARG A 3 55.83 -24.96 17.58
N CYS A 4 56.26 -26.03 16.88
CA CYS A 4 55.49 -26.62 15.79
C CYS A 4 54.17 -27.24 16.33
N PHE A 5 54.24 -27.91 17.48
CA PHE A 5 53.09 -28.51 18.13
C PHE A 5 52.04 -27.48 18.57
N LYS A 6 52.46 -26.29 19.07
CA LYS A 6 51.53 -25.20 19.41
C LYS A 6 50.78 -24.62 18.21
N ASN A 7 51.47 -24.47 17.08
CA ASN A 7 50.85 -23.99 15.86
C ASN A 7 49.83 -25.00 15.30
N ILE A 8 50.14 -26.29 15.39
CA ILE A 8 49.21 -27.36 14.99
C ILE A 8 47.95 -27.33 15.88
N ILE A 9 48.11 -27.13 17.20
CA ILE A 9 46.95 -27.00 18.11
C ILE A 9 46.08 -25.78 17.75
N CYS A 10 46.69 -24.60 17.43
CA CYS A 10 45.94 -23.43 17.06
C CYS A 10 45.12 -23.67 15.77
N ILE A 11 45.75 -24.30 14.75
CA ILE A 11 45.06 -24.63 13.48
C ILE A 11 43.89 -25.61 13.76
N PHE A 12 44.11 -26.60 14.61
CA PHE A 12 43.10 -27.59 14.98
C PHE A 12 41.90 -26.94 15.70
N ILE A 13 42.15 -26.00 16.64
CA ILE A 13 41.09 -25.23 17.31
C ILE A 13 40.30 -24.39 16.31
N ILE A 14 40.97 -23.71 15.38
CA ILE A 14 40.30 -22.92 14.36
C ILE A 14 39.36 -23.79 13.52
N ILE A 15 39.82 -24.96 13.08
CA ILE A 15 39.01 -25.90 12.28
C ILE A 15 37.78 -26.38 13.06
N ILE A 16 37.96 -26.78 14.35
CA ILE A 16 36.86 -27.25 15.21
C ILE A 16 35.84 -26.13 15.41
N MET A 17 36.29 -24.91 15.74
CA MET A 17 35.39 -23.78 15.98
C MET A 17 34.67 -23.34 14.72
N SER A 18 35.35 -23.39 13.55
CA SER A 18 34.69 -23.13 12.27
C SER A 18 33.62 -24.18 11.94
N ALA A 19 33.88 -25.46 12.26
CA ALA A 19 32.87 -26.51 12.09
C ALA A 19 31.70 -26.36 13.08
N ALA A 20 31.97 -25.97 14.34
CA ALA A 20 30.93 -25.65 15.31
C ALA A 20 30.04 -24.49 14.82
N MET A 21 30.64 -23.41 14.29
CA MET A 21 29.92 -22.26 13.74
C MET A 21 29.02 -22.65 12.57
N VAL A 22 29.51 -23.48 11.63
CA VAL A 22 28.68 -24.03 10.54
C VAL A 22 27.53 -24.88 11.07
N PHE A 23 27.79 -25.68 12.11
CA PHE A 23 26.76 -26.49 12.78
C PHE A 23 25.69 -25.58 13.44
N THR A 24 26.10 -24.54 14.16
CA THR A 24 25.20 -23.59 14.81
C THR A 24 24.35 -22.85 13.79
N ILE A 25 24.94 -22.45 12.65
CA ILE A 25 24.21 -21.84 11.53
C ILE A 25 23.16 -22.80 10.97
N ASN A 26 23.53 -24.05 10.69
CA ASN A 26 22.60 -25.04 10.16
C ASN A 26 21.51 -25.42 11.17
N TYR A 27 21.86 -25.52 12.45
CA TYR A 27 20.90 -25.80 13.51
C TYR A 27 19.90 -24.65 13.68
N ALA A 28 20.37 -23.40 13.69
CA ALA A 28 19.52 -22.22 13.76
C ALA A 28 18.56 -22.14 12.54
N LYS A 29 19.05 -22.48 11.34
CA LYS A 29 18.22 -22.56 10.13
C LYS A 29 17.12 -23.61 10.25
N ASN A 30 17.45 -24.82 10.70
CA ASN A 30 16.51 -25.94 10.80
C ASN A 30 15.48 -25.74 11.93
N HIS A 31 15.87 -25.11 13.04
CA HIS A 31 14.93 -24.84 14.16
C HIS A 31 13.96 -23.71 13.85
N ASN A 32 14.40 -22.67 13.14
CA ASN A 32 13.49 -21.64 12.65
C ASN A 32 12.48 -22.18 11.63
N ASN A 33 12.85 -23.20 10.85
CA ASN A 33 11.94 -23.84 9.90
C ASN A 33 10.91 -24.77 10.57
N ASN A 34 11.28 -25.45 11.67
CA ASN A 34 10.38 -26.40 12.36
C ASN A 34 9.38 -25.71 13.30
N GLN A 35 9.65 -24.50 13.82
CA GLN A 35 8.68 -23.76 14.64
C GLN A 35 7.55 -23.11 13.83
N ILE A 36 7.72 -22.95 12.51
CA ILE A 36 6.67 -22.41 11.63
C ILE A 36 5.69 -23.51 11.19
N GLY A 37 6.08 -24.79 11.30
CA GLY A 37 5.23 -25.94 10.92
C GLY A 37 4.38 -26.54 12.05
N SER A 38 4.61 -26.17 13.33
CA SER A 38 3.93 -26.80 14.48
C SER A 38 2.78 -25.99 15.08
N ASP A 39 2.54 -24.75 14.63
CA ASP A 39 1.49 -23.89 15.18
C ASP A 39 0.21 -23.81 14.30
N MET A 40 0.09 -24.62 13.25
CA MET A 40 -1.20 -24.83 12.60
C MET A 40 -1.92 -26.00 13.30
N LYS A 41 -2.57 -25.72 14.41
CA LYS A 41 -3.67 -26.57 14.89
C LYS A 41 -4.86 -26.37 13.97
N THR A 42 -5.29 -27.49 13.37
CA THR A 42 -6.60 -27.59 12.71
C THR A 42 -7.70 -27.03 13.61
N PRO A 43 -8.66 -26.28 13.06
CA PRO A 43 -9.84 -25.88 13.82
C PRO A 43 -10.56 -27.12 14.33
N PRO A 44 -11.15 -27.11 15.53
CA PRO A 44 -11.94 -28.22 16.01
C PRO A 44 -13.16 -28.44 15.10
N ASP A 45 -13.39 -29.71 14.75
CA ASP A 45 -14.55 -30.16 13.97
C ASP A 45 -15.83 -29.67 14.62
N MET A 46 -16.70 -29.06 13.81
CA MET A 46 -18.06 -28.76 14.22
C MET A 46 -18.82 -30.08 14.41
N PRO A 47 -19.66 -30.22 15.43
CA PRO A 47 -20.44 -31.44 15.62
C PRO A 47 -21.41 -31.66 14.45
N GLU A 48 -21.37 -32.86 13.89
CA GLU A 48 -22.35 -33.39 12.93
C GLU A 48 -23.77 -33.24 13.47
N LYS A 49 -24.62 -32.56 12.70
CA LYS A 49 -26.07 -32.62 12.92
C LYS A 49 -26.57 -33.97 12.42
N THR A 50 -26.92 -34.83 13.35
CA THR A 50 -27.70 -36.03 13.09
C THR A 50 -29.09 -35.65 12.53
N ASN A 51 -29.36 -36.10 11.34
CA ASN A 51 -30.71 -36.16 10.76
C ASN A 51 -31.49 -37.30 11.43
N ASP A 52 -32.52 -36.99 12.14
CA ASP A 52 -33.69 -37.86 12.30
C ASP A 52 -34.86 -36.96 12.67
N ASP A 53 -35.81 -36.90 11.76
CA ASP A 53 -37.25 -36.98 11.94
C ASP A 53 -37.99 -36.34 10.77
N LYS A 54 -38.55 -37.25 9.97
CA LYS A 54 -39.55 -36.96 8.96
C LYS A 54 -40.92 -37.30 9.56
N PRO A 55 -41.93 -36.50 9.37
CA PRO A 55 -43.23 -37.10 8.97
C PRO A 55 -43.87 -36.46 7.72
N SER A 56 -44.56 -37.33 7.11
CA SER A 56 -45.30 -37.40 5.86
C SER A 56 -46.40 -36.34 5.67
N ASN A 57 -46.56 -36.07 4.38
CA ASN A 57 -47.76 -35.70 3.58
C ASN A 57 -49.07 -35.33 4.30
N ASP A 58 -49.65 -34.21 3.85
CA ASP A 58 -50.91 -34.28 3.12
C ASP A 58 -51.25 -32.98 2.36
N ASN A 59 -51.91 -33.20 1.22
CA ASN A 59 -52.41 -32.23 0.25
C ASN A 59 -53.43 -31.22 0.82
N GLN A 60 -53.46 -29.99 0.32
CA GLN A 60 -54.58 -29.50 -0.48
C GLN A 60 -54.39 -28.05 -0.96
N SER A 61 -54.77 -27.85 -2.19
CA SER A 61 -54.92 -26.65 -2.97
C SER A 61 -55.84 -25.60 -2.40
N SER A 62 -55.55 -24.31 -2.56
CA SER A 62 -56.55 -23.34 -3.06
C SER A 62 -55.90 -21.99 -3.40
N ASP A 63 -56.25 -21.49 -4.56
CA ASP A 63 -56.11 -20.15 -5.09
C ASP A 63 -56.57 -19.09 -4.09
N THR A 64 -55.91 -17.93 -4.05
CA THR A 64 -56.56 -16.62 -4.22
C THR A 64 -55.55 -15.44 -4.18
N GLN A 65 -55.52 -14.75 -5.29
CA GLN A 65 -55.49 -13.30 -5.56
C GLN A 65 -54.69 -12.35 -4.64
N ARG A 66 -53.85 -11.68 -5.34
CA ARG A 66 -53.16 -10.41 -5.08
C ARG A 66 -54.18 -9.23 -4.92
N PRO A 67 -53.95 -8.24 -4.07
CA PRO A 67 -54.49 -6.89 -4.29
C PRO A 67 -53.36 -5.85 -4.56
N GLN A 68 -53.69 -4.94 -5.49
CA GLN A 68 -52.94 -3.75 -5.85
C GLN A 68 -53.16 -2.59 -4.85
N PRO A 69 -52.34 -1.53 -4.90
CA PRO A 69 -52.32 -0.44 -3.94
C PRO A 69 -53.35 0.66 -4.24
N PRO A 70 -53.76 1.43 -3.27
CA PRO A 70 -54.61 2.63 -3.51
C PRO A 70 -53.76 3.90 -3.62
N THR A 71 -54.28 4.78 -4.48
CA THR A 71 -53.91 6.14 -4.83
C THR A 71 -54.17 7.17 -3.75
N GLU A 72 -53.47 8.27 -3.88
CA GLU A 72 -53.50 9.57 -3.22
C GLU A 72 -54.84 10.07 -2.64
N ASN A 73 -54.75 10.80 -1.51
CA ASN A 73 -55.47 12.06 -1.41
C ASN A 73 -54.85 13.03 -0.38
N ASN A 74 -54.82 14.29 -0.80
CA ASN A 74 -54.42 15.49 -0.08
C ASN A 74 -55.23 15.79 1.16
N GLY A 75 -54.63 16.47 2.15
CA GLY A 75 -55.36 17.19 3.19
C GLY A 75 -54.44 17.86 4.20
N ASP A 76 -54.41 19.17 4.15
CA ASP A 76 -53.79 20.12 5.09
C ASP A 76 -54.18 19.91 6.56
N MET A 77 -53.27 20.18 7.50
CA MET A 77 -53.32 21.25 8.49
C MET A 77 -52.38 21.09 9.70
N LYS A 78 -51.59 22.14 9.90
CA LYS A 78 -51.24 22.90 11.12
C LYS A 78 -50.59 22.23 12.33
N ASN A 79 -49.39 22.76 12.61
CA ASN A 79 -48.84 23.29 13.89
C ASN A 79 -49.19 22.59 15.22
N ASN A 80 -48.16 22.15 15.92
CA ASN A 80 -47.82 22.70 17.24
C ASN A 80 -46.40 22.32 17.64
N MET A 81 -45.63 23.33 18.05
CA MET A 81 -44.36 23.24 18.77
C MET A 81 -44.63 22.78 20.20
N GLU A 82 -43.76 21.95 20.77
CA GLU A 82 -43.42 21.97 22.18
C GLU A 82 -41.94 21.57 22.35
N GLU A 83 -41.25 22.42 23.13
CA GLU A 83 -39.83 22.32 23.51
C GLU A 83 -39.58 21.25 24.59
N PRO A 84 -38.29 20.82 24.76
CA PRO A 84 -37.91 19.78 25.69
C PRO A 84 -37.61 20.34 27.10
N PRO A 85 -37.77 19.56 28.18
CA PRO A 85 -37.30 19.96 29.49
C PRO A 85 -35.88 19.47 29.81
N ALA A 86 -35.24 20.32 30.63
CA ALA A 86 -33.87 20.28 31.10
C ALA A 86 -33.54 19.16 32.09
N MET A 87 -32.24 18.91 32.22
CA MET A 87 -31.58 18.06 33.23
C MET A 87 -31.84 18.49 34.65
N PRO A 88 -31.55 17.61 35.63
CA PRO A 88 -30.85 18.06 36.82
C PRO A 88 -29.59 17.26 37.16
N ASP A 89 -28.65 18.02 37.73
CA ASP A 89 -27.41 17.62 38.37
C ASP A 89 -27.61 16.82 39.66
N GLY A 90 -26.59 16.05 40.05
CA GLY A 90 -26.32 15.88 41.46
C GLY A 90 -25.92 14.51 42.00
N ASN A 91 -24.63 14.31 42.11
CA ASN A 91 -23.87 13.88 43.30
C ASN A 91 -24.02 12.48 43.94
N SER A 92 -22.91 11.78 43.87
CA SER A 92 -22.16 10.97 44.87
C SER A 92 -22.87 10.07 45.88
N ASN A 93 -22.40 8.86 45.96
CA ASN A 93 -21.76 8.10 47.03
C ASN A 93 -22.13 6.62 47.12
N ASN A 94 -21.09 5.81 47.09
CA ASN A 94 -20.82 4.52 47.80
C ASN A 94 -22.00 3.64 48.23
N LEU A 95 -21.92 2.36 47.84
CA LEU A 95 -21.75 1.23 48.78
C LEU A 95 -21.73 -0.12 48.06
N GLU A 96 -20.93 -1.01 48.65
CA GLU A 96 -20.60 -2.40 48.34
C GLU A 96 -21.81 -3.35 48.18
N GLY A 97 -21.60 -4.43 47.43
CA GLY A 97 -22.43 -5.61 47.62
C GLY A 97 -22.57 -6.58 46.44
N ASN A 98 -21.61 -7.50 46.32
CA ASN A 98 -21.74 -8.93 46.07
C ASN A 98 -22.57 -9.51 44.90
N ALA A 99 -21.81 -10.19 44.01
CA ALA A 99 -22.01 -11.51 43.39
C ALA A 99 -23.29 -11.83 42.60
N ASN A 100 -23.17 -12.05 41.31
CA ASN A 100 -23.19 -13.36 40.63
C ASN A 100 -23.31 -13.26 39.12
N ASN A 101 -22.44 -13.97 38.46
CA ASN A 101 -22.54 -14.65 37.15
C ASN A 101 -23.55 -14.17 36.11
N ASN A 102 -23.04 -13.67 34.99
CA ASN A 102 -23.34 -14.30 33.69
C ASN A 102 -22.35 -13.86 32.60
N GLN A 103 -21.94 -14.86 31.84
CA GLN A 103 -21.02 -14.86 30.72
C GLN A 103 -21.28 -13.74 29.71
N MET A 104 -20.26 -12.96 29.40
CA MET A 104 -20.12 -12.25 28.13
C MET A 104 -18.79 -12.63 27.50
N GLY A 105 -18.86 -12.85 26.20
CA GLY A 105 -17.85 -13.45 25.35
C GLY A 105 -16.48 -12.80 25.43
N GLU A 106 -15.49 -13.65 25.35
CA GLU A 106 -14.07 -13.31 25.30
C GLU A 106 -13.74 -12.56 24.01
N GLU A 107 -13.17 -11.37 24.17
CA GLU A 107 -12.42 -10.69 23.12
C GLU A 107 -11.19 -11.52 22.72
N PRO A 108 -10.76 -11.48 21.44
CA PRO A 108 -9.61 -12.25 20.99
C PRO A 108 -8.31 -11.71 21.60
N LYS A 109 -7.69 -12.48 22.45
CA LYS A 109 -6.31 -12.28 22.93
C LYS A 109 -5.32 -12.62 21.83
N GLU A 110 -5.04 -11.69 20.94
CA GLU A 110 -3.95 -11.84 19.95
C GLU A 110 -2.91 -10.72 19.96
N MET A 111 -2.59 -10.15 21.10
CA MET A 111 -1.49 -9.16 21.16
C MET A 111 -0.32 -9.51 22.10
N ASN A 112 -0.27 -10.68 22.69
CA ASN A 112 0.81 -11.01 23.63
C ASN A 112 1.84 -12.04 23.12
N ASN A 113 1.81 -12.46 21.84
CA ASN A 113 2.75 -13.46 21.32
C ASN A 113 3.90 -12.88 20.46
N MET A 114 4.00 -11.55 20.30
CA MET A 114 5.15 -10.95 19.59
C MET A 114 6.43 -10.86 20.44
N ASN A 115 6.32 -10.84 21.76
CA ASN A 115 7.49 -10.72 22.64
C ASN A 115 8.20 -12.05 22.95
N SER A 116 7.56 -13.21 22.75
CA SER A 116 8.21 -14.51 22.94
C SER A 116 9.01 -14.98 21.72
N LYS A 117 8.73 -14.48 20.52
CA LYS A 117 9.50 -14.81 19.31
C LYS A 117 10.82 -14.05 19.16
N LEU A 118 10.97 -12.90 19.84
CA LEU A 118 12.24 -12.18 19.92
C LEU A 118 13.23 -12.83 20.87
N SER A 119 12.80 -13.56 21.89
CA SER A 119 13.67 -14.12 22.93
C SER A 119 14.53 -15.30 22.48
N ILE A 120 14.11 -16.07 21.48
CA ILE A 120 14.88 -17.22 20.98
C ILE A 120 15.95 -16.76 19.97
N SER A 121 15.72 -15.69 19.24
CA SER A 121 16.67 -15.15 18.26
C SER A 121 17.96 -14.59 18.89
N TRP A 122 17.90 -13.93 20.04
CA TRP A 122 19.08 -13.32 20.67
C TRP A 122 20.08 -14.34 21.21
N ILE A 123 19.65 -15.56 21.58
CA ILE A 123 20.52 -16.64 22.06
C ILE A 123 21.51 -17.05 20.97
N TYR A 124 21.07 -17.15 19.72
CA TYR A 124 21.96 -17.45 18.59
C TYR A 124 22.99 -16.36 18.34
N TYR A 125 22.60 -15.08 18.44
CA TYR A 125 23.55 -13.96 18.32
C TYR A 125 24.60 -13.99 19.44
N LEU A 126 24.22 -14.40 20.65
CA LEU A 126 25.14 -14.55 21.78
C LEU A 126 26.11 -15.72 21.54
N ILE A 127 25.62 -16.85 21.04
CA ILE A 127 26.45 -18.01 20.68
C ILE A 127 27.45 -17.63 19.58
N PHE A 128 27.01 -17.01 18.50
CA PHE A 128 27.91 -16.53 17.43
C PHE A 128 28.93 -15.51 17.91
N GLY A 129 28.53 -14.60 18.81
CA GLY A 129 29.45 -13.65 19.44
C GLY A 129 30.57 -14.38 20.21
N ILE A 130 30.25 -15.41 20.98
CA ILE A 130 31.22 -16.22 21.74
C ILE A 130 32.12 -17.00 20.78
N GLU A 131 31.57 -17.68 19.78
CA GLU A 131 32.34 -18.45 18.79
C GLU A 131 33.28 -17.52 18.00
N SER A 132 32.83 -16.36 17.59
CA SER A 132 33.63 -15.34 16.89
C SER A 132 34.77 -14.80 17.76
N LEU A 133 34.54 -14.57 19.05
CA LEU A 133 35.56 -14.14 20.00
C LEU A 133 36.65 -15.18 20.19
N ILE A 134 36.28 -16.48 20.29
CA ILE A 134 37.23 -17.58 20.44
C ILE A 134 38.09 -17.69 19.17
N ILE A 135 37.48 -17.73 17.98
CA ILE A 135 38.19 -17.81 16.70
C ILE A 135 39.17 -16.66 16.55
N SER A 136 38.68 -15.43 16.79
CA SER A 136 39.47 -14.20 16.65
C SER A 136 40.67 -14.21 17.62
N SER A 137 40.46 -14.64 18.85
CA SER A 137 41.52 -14.75 19.86
C SER A 137 42.62 -15.75 19.46
N VAL A 138 42.23 -16.90 18.92
CA VAL A 138 43.17 -17.93 18.45
C VAL A 138 43.94 -17.43 17.21
N ILE A 139 43.29 -16.76 16.27
CA ILE A 139 43.93 -16.20 15.09
C ILE A 139 44.97 -15.14 15.48
N ILE A 140 44.62 -14.21 16.37
CA ILE A 140 45.52 -13.15 16.82
C ILE A 140 46.72 -13.78 17.56
N TYR A 141 46.48 -14.74 18.46
CA TYR A 141 47.56 -15.47 19.13
C TYR A 141 48.47 -16.20 18.13
N PHE A 142 47.90 -16.87 17.14
CA PHE A 142 48.66 -17.56 16.08
C PHE A 142 49.58 -16.60 15.30
N ILE A 143 49.03 -15.44 14.89
CA ILE A 143 49.78 -14.39 14.18
C ILE A 143 50.92 -13.87 15.05
N MET A 144 50.65 -13.50 16.30
CA MET A 144 51.65 -12.96 17.24
C MET A 144 52.70 -14.00 17.62
N SER A 145 52.34 -15.27 17.78
CA SER A 145 53.25 -16.36 18.04
C SER A 145 54.14 -16.70 16.86
N LYS A 146 53.59 -16.71 15.64
CA LYS A 146 54.29 -17.10 14.41
C LYS A 146 55.20 -15.98 13.85
N PHE A 147 54.67 -14.78 13.73
CA PHE A 147 55.37 -13.67 13.10
C PHE A 147 56.17 -12.82 14.10
N ASN A 148 55.63 -12.53 15.27
CA ASN A 148 56.27 -11.65 16.24
C ASN A 148 56.97 -12.40 17.39
N LYS A 149 57.01 -13.73 17.33
CA LYS A 149 57.69 -14.63 18.30
C LYS A 149 57.23 -14.38 19.76
N LYS A 150 55.98 -13.97 19.99
CA LYS A 150 55.43 -13.63 21.31
C LYS A 150 54.81 -14.85 21.98
N THR A 151 54.88 -14.88 23.34
CA THR A 151 54.20 -15.84 24.19
C THR A 151 52.72 -15.40 24.42
N PHE A 152 51.90 -16.33 24.93
CA PHE A 152 50.51 -16.00 25.30
C PHE A 152 50.43 -14.83 26.30
N LYS A 153 51.31 -14.81 27.32
CA LYS A 153 51.38 -13.75 28.32
C LYS A 153 51.75 -12.40 27.71
N GLU A 154 52.66 -12.37 26.74
CA GLU A 154 53.07 -11.14 26.05
C GLU A 154 52.05 -10.67 25.04
N THR A 155 51.16 -11.53 24.56
CA THR A 155 50.10 -11.20 23.62
C THR A 155 48.90 -10.59 24.32
N PHE A 156 48.53 -11.10 25.52
CA PHE A 156 47.26 -10.74 26.16
C PHE A 156 47.39 -10.05 27.53
N ILE A 157 48.57 -10.03 28.13
CA ILE A 157 48.75 -9.55 29.51
C ILE A 157 49.67 -8.32 29.60
N ASN A 158 50.66 -8.15 28.73
CA ASN A 158 51.56 -6.99 28.74
C ASN A 158 50.86 -5.75 28.13
N THR A 159 50.79 -4.66 28.87
CA THR A 159 49.89 -3.51 28.68
C THR A 159 49.84 -2.91 27.28
N ASP A 160 50.97 -2.61 26.66
CA ASP A 160 50.96 -1.88 25.36
C ASP A 160 50.57 -2.77 24.17
N LYS A 161 50.82 -4.07 24.26
CA LYS A 161 50.53 -5.03 23.18
C LYS A 161 49.21 -5.76 23.40
N ALA A 162 48.77 -5.89 24.65
CA ALA A 162 47.49 -6.44 25.02
C ALA A 162 46.34 -5.54 24.46
N ILE A 163 46.46 -4.23 24.56
CA ILE A 163 45.46 -3.29 24.02
C ILE A 163 45.27 -3.46 22.51
N ILE A 164 46.38 -3.55 21.74
CA ILE A 164 46.32 -3.77 20.29
C ILE A 164 45.68 -5.13 19.96
N SER A 165 46.04 -6.19 20.71
CA SER A 165 45.48 -7.52 20.52
C SER A 165 43.99 -7.57 20.84
N VAL A 166 43.56 -6.92 21.91
CA VAL A 166 42.13 -6.85 22.29
C VAL A 166 41.32 -6.05 21.28
N LEU A 167 41.82 -4.89 20.83
CA LEU A 167 41.15 -4.11 19.80
C LEU A 167 41.05 -4.89 18.47
N SER A 168 42.12 -5.61 18.08
CA SER A 168 42.10 -6.45 16.88
C SER A 168 41.10 -7.61 16.99
N ILE A 169 40.93 -8.20 18.18
CA ILE A 169 39.94 -9.25 18.45
C ILE A 169 38.52 -8.68 18.33
N ILE A 170 38.27 -7.50 18.91
CA ILE A 170 36.95 -6.83 18.86
C ILE A 170 36.59 -6.55 17.39
N ILE A 171 37.49 -5.98 16.61
CA ILE A 171 37.24 -5.67 15.19
C ILE A 171 36.98 -6.95 14.39
N LEU A 172 37.81 -7.97 14.55
CA LEU A 172 37.70 -9.22 13.80
C LEU A 172 36.44 -10.01 14.21
N SER A 173 36.14 -10.09 15.50
CA SER A 173 34.93 -10.78 15.99
C SER A 173 33.66 -10.07 15.55
N SER A 174 33.63 -8.74 15.58
CA SER A 174 32.49 -7.95 15.07
C SER A 174 32.29 -8.19 13.57
N GLY A 175 33.36 -8.26 12.79
CA GLY A 175 33.31 -8.58 11.36
C GLY A 175 32.77 -9.98 11.07
N ILE A 176 33.24 -11.00 11.81
CA ILE A 176 32.77 -12.39 11.68
C ILE A 176 31.30 -12.48 12.07
N THR A 177 30.91 -11.93 13.23
CA THR A 177 29.52 -11.93 13.69
C THR A 177 28.60 -11.23 12.68
N TYR A 178 29.04 -10.10 12.10
CA TYR A 178 28.28 -9.40 11.06
C TYR A 178 28.09 -10.26 9.82
N LEU A 179 29.13 -10.97 9.36
CA LEU A 179 29.03 -11.86 8.20
C LEU A 179 28.09 -13.04 8.46
N ASP A 180 28.16 -13.64 9.64
CA ASP A 180 27.29 -14.76 10.03
C ASP A 180 25.83 -14.33 10.14
N THR A 181 25.56 -13.17 10.76
CA THR A 181 24.21 -12.61 10.83
C THR A 181 23.67 -12.25 9.44
N LYS A 182 24.53 -11.74 8.52
CA LYS A 182 24.16 -11.46 7.15
C LYS A 182 23.87 -12.73 6.35
N LEU A 183 24.62 -13.82 6.57
CA LEU A 183 24.35 -15.12 5.95
C LEU A 183 23.05 -15.75 6.44
N ILE A 184 22.73 -15.62 7.74
CA ILE A 184 21.45 -16.05 8.29
C ILE A 184 20.32 -15.20 7.75
N ASN A 185 20.47 -13.87 7.80
CA ASN A 185 19.44 -12.94 7.31
C ASN A 185 19.24 -13.02 5.79
N LYS A 186 20.31 -13.28 5.01
CA LYS A 186 20.17 -13.50 3.57
C LYS A 186 19.32 -14.74 3.26
N ASN A 187 19.47 -15.80 4.04
CA ASN A 187 18.68 -17.02 3.86
C ASN A 187 17.30 -16.94 4.51
N VAL A 188 17.11 -16.10 5.56
CA VAL A 188 15.79 -15.76 6.09
C VAL A 188 15.04 -14.83 5.14
N SER A 189 15.74 -13.93 4.46
CA SER A 189 15.17 -13.08 3.40
C SER A 189 14.81 -13.91 2.15
N THR A 190 15.68 -14.85 1.73
CA THR A 190 15.36 -15.78 0.64
C THR A 190 14.28 -16.78 1.05
N ASN A 191 14.24 -17.23 2.32
CA ASN A 191 13.16 -18.11 2.79
C ASN A 191 11.84 -17.37 3.08
N LYS A 192 11.85 -16.04 3.35
CA LYS A 192 10.62 -15.22 3.32
C LYS A 192 10.16 -14.92 1.89
N THR A 193 11.09 -14.76 0.97
CA THR A 193 10.80 -14.68 -0.48
C THR A 193 10.37 -16.06 -0.99
N ASP A 194 11.01 -17.15 -0.49
CA ASP A 194 10.68 -18.53 -0.87
C ASP A 194 9.40 -19.06 -0.21
N LYS A 195 8.88 -18.46 0.86
CA LYS A 195 7.51 -18.77 1.33
C LYS A 195 6.42 -18.08 0.51
N ASN A 196 6.75 -16.98 -0.16
CA ASN A 196 5.95 -16.44 -1.26
C ASN A 196 6.37 -17.04 -2.62
N ASN A 197 7.56 -17.69 -2.73
CA ASN A 197 8.09 -18.32 -3.95
C ASN A 197 8.12 -19.85 -3.90
N ASN A 198 7.73 -20.50 -2.81
CA ASN A 198 7.37 -21.94 -2.83
C ASN A 198 5.90 -22.15 -3.14
N GLN A 199 5.19 -21.13 -3.58
CA GLN A 199 4.21 -21.30 -4.62
C GLN A 199 4.93 -21.19 -5.99
N ASN A 200 5.84 -22.09 -6.25
CA ASN A 200 5.97 -22.71 -7.55
C ASN A 200 4.83 -23.75 -7.71
N SER A 201 3.67 -23.51 -7.15
CA SER A 201 2.43 -23.88 -7.76
C SER A 201 2.33 -22.92 -8.95
N SER A 202 2.74 -23.37 -10.12
CA SER A 202 2.41 -22.75 -11.40
C SER A 202 0.98 -22.25 -11.29
N VAL A 203 0.77 -20.90 -11.34
CA VAL A 203 -0.58 -20.35 -11.34
C VAL A 203 -1.30 -21.02 -12.51
N ASN A 204 -2.32 -21.80 -12.21
CA ASN A 204 -3.07 -22.50 -13.23
C ASN A 204 -4.00 -21.51 -13.90
N TYR A 205 -3.74 -21.24 -15.16
CA TYR A 205 -4.64 -20.47 -16.01
C TYR A 205 -5.59 -21.41 -16.75
N SER A 206 -6.87 -21.08 -16.72
CA SER A 206 -7.90 -21.66 -17.57
C SER A 206 -8.47 -20.55 -18.45
N SER A 207 -8.74 -20.83 -19.70
CA SER A 207 -9.34 -19.88 -20.63
C SER A 207 -10.26 -20.54 -21.64
N LYS A 208 -11.37 -19.86 -21.95
CA LYS A 208 -12.31 -20.32 -22.95
C LYS A 208 -11.71 -20.26 -24.37
N LYS A 209 -10.98 -19.16 -24.64
CA LYS A 209 -10.18 -18.97 -25.85
C LYS A 209 -8.75 -18.67 -25.49
N GLU A 210 -7.85 -19.57 -25.79
CA GLU A 210 -6.41 -19.34 -25.68
C GLU A 210 -5.83 -19.00 -27.05
N ILE A 211 -4.95 -17.98 -27.10
CA ILE A 211 -4.23 -17.52 -28.29
C ILE A 211 -2.73 -17.67 -27.99
N THR A 212 -2.09 -18.60 -28.70
CA THR A 212 -0.68 -18.98 -28.56
C THR A 212 0.10 -18.84 -29.86
N GLU A 213 -0.49 -18.25 -30.87
CA GLU A 213 0.11 -17.94 -32.17
C GLU A 213 -0.36 -16.57 -32.66
N ASP A 214 0.39 -15.95 -33.54
CA ASP A 214 0.06 -14.63 -34.10
C ASP A 214 -1.33 -14.69 -34.75
N THR A 215 -2.23 -13.81 -34.33
CA THR A 215 -3.65 -13.92 -34.68
C THR A 215 -4.29 -12.56 -34.88
N THR A 216 -5.18 -12.48 -35.87
CA THR A 216 -6.08 -11.34 -36.04
C THR A 216 -7.53 -11.83 -36.03
N ILE A 217 -8.35 -11.25 -35.15
CA ILE A 217 -9.79 -11.52 -35.04
C ILE A 217 -10.52 -10.19 -35.19
N ASN A 218 -11.34 -10.05 -36.22
CA ASN A 218 -12.03 -8.80 -36.54
C ASN A 218 -13.46 -8.71 -36.00
N GLU A 219 -14.08 -9.84 -35.64
CA GLU A 219 -15.43 -9.89 -35.07
C GLU A 219 -15.56 -11.14 -34.23
N GLY A 220 -16.39 -11.09 -33.19
CA GLY A 220 -16.66 -12.28 -32.38
C GLY A 220 -17.31 -11.98 -31.05
N THR A 221 -17.90 -13.01 -30.48
CA THR A 221 -18.45 -13.02 -29.13
C THR A 221 -17.75 -14.11 -28.31
N PHE A 222 -17.22 -13.75 -27.17
CA PHE A 222 -16.49 -14.63 -26.27
C PHE A 222 -17.15 -14.60 -24.90
N GLU A 223 -17.41 -15.73 -24.33
CA GLU A 223 -18.06 -15.86 -23.02
C GLU A 223 -17.34 -16.89 -22.15
N SER A 224 -17.10 -16.55 -20.89
CA SER A 224 -16.71 -17.50 -19.86
C SER A 224 -17.67 -17.42 -18.70
N THR A 225 -18.23 -18.56 -18.32
CA THR A 225 -19.16 -18.75 -17.18
C THR A 225 -18.53 -19.54 -16.05
N SER A 226 -17.34 -20.09 -16.27
CA SER A 226 -16.64 -20.93 -15.30
C SER A 226 -15.88 -20.09 -14.29
N GLN A 227 -15.74 -20.62 -13.08
CA GLN A 227 -14.90 -20.04 -12.04
C GLN A 227 -13.43 -20.10 -12.47
N ASP A 228 -12.66 -19.04 -12.15
CA ASP A 228 -11.21 -18.92 -12.39
C ASP A 228 -10.80 -19.22 -13.86
N GLU A 229 -11.67 -18.88 -14.82
CA GLU A 229 -11.46 -19.03 -16.24
C GLU A 229 -11.51 -17.67 -16.96
N ASN A 230 -10.47 -17.33 -17.71
CA ASN A 230 -10.49 -16.15 -18.57
C ASN A 230 -11.36 -16.40 -19.81
N ALA A 231 -12.09 -15.40 -20.29
CA ALA A 231 -12.81 -15.55 -21.57
C ALA A 231 -11.81 -15.60 -22.75
N ILE A 232 -10.76 -14.77 -22.69
CA ILE A 232 -9.66 -14.77 -23.66
C ILE A 232 -8.32 -14.67 -22.92
N SER A 233 -7.38 -15.54 -23.26
CA SER A 233 -5.97 -15.49 -22.83
C SER A 233 -5.03 -15.40 -24.02
N VAL A 234 -4.11 -14.45 -24.03
CA VAL A 234 -3.04 -14.32 -25.02
C VAL A 234 -1.71 -14.59 -24.33
N ASN A 235 -0.96 -15.58 -24.81
CA ASN A 235 0.14 -16.15 -24.07
C ASN A 235 1.31 -16.57 -24.97
N GLY A 236 2.55 -16.41 -24.53
CA GLY A 236 3.73 -17.00 -25.17
C GLY A 236 4.44 -16.09 -26.18
N GLY A 237 4.51 -14.78 -25.93
CA GLY A 237 5.29 -13.86 -26.77
C GLY A 237 4.69 -13.59 -28.15
N VAL A 238 3.42 -13.93 -28.33
CA VAL A 238 2.69 -13.76 -29.60
C VAL A 238 2.14 -12.36 -29.77
N THR A 239 1.86 -11.97 -31.02
CA THR A 239 1.16 -10.73 -31.37
C THR A 239 -0.28 -11.04 -31.76
N ALA A 240 -1.23 -10.48 -31.01
CA ALA A 240 -2.66 -10.65 -31.33
C ALA A 240 -3.34 -9.31 -31.53
N THR A 241 -4.23 -9.24 -32.53
CA THR A 241 -5.09 -8.09 -32.76
C THR A 241 -6.55 -8.53 -32.73
N LEU A 242 -7.34 -7.99 -31.81
CA LEU A 242 -8.75 -8.31 -31.65
C LEU A 242 -9.56 -7.01 -31.82
N SER A 243 -10.49 -6.98 -32.73
CA SER A 243 -11.32 -5.81 -33.01
C SER A 243 -12.79 -6.17 -33.15
N ASN A 244 -13.69 -5.23 -32.82
CA ASN A 244 -15.15 -5.37 -32.93
C ASN A 244 -15.69 -6.61 -32.21
N ILE A 245 -15.10 -6.99 -31.07
CA ILE A 245 -15.52 -8.17 -30.31
C ILE A 245 -16.32 -7.80 -29.06
N SER A 246 -17.17 -8.72 -28.64
CA SER A 246 -17.88 -8.65 -27.35
C SER A 246 -17.38 -9.75 -26.43
N VAL A 247 -17.04 -9.38 -25.18
CA VAL A 247 -16.52 -10.33 -24.18
C VAL A 247 -17.35 -10.26 -22.90
N THR A 248 -17.85 -11.41 -22.45
CA THR A 248 -18.64 -11.52 -21.21
C THR A 248 -17.99 -12.51 -20.24
N LYS A 249 -17.95 -12.13 -18.95
CA LYS A 249 -17.44 -12.99 -17.87
C LYS A 249 -18.42 -13.02 -16.70
N THR A 250 -18.89 -14.23 -16.29
CA THR A 250 -19.88 -14.39 -15.21
C THR A 250 -19.51 -15.43 -14.15
N GLY A 251 -18.47 -16.24 -14.33
CA GLY A 251 -17.97 -17.17 -13.31
C GLY A 251 -17.21 -16.43 -12.22
N ASP A 252 -17.68 -16.54 -10.96
CA ASP A 252 -17.02 -15.95 -9.80
C ASP A 252 -15.66 -16.62 -9.52
N SER A 253 -14.75 -15.89 -8.88
CA SER A 253 -13.53 -16.44 -8.27
C SER A 253 -13.65 -16.39 -6.76
N ASP A 254 -12.71 -17.01 -6.05
CA ASP A 254 -12.55 -16.85 -4.61
C ASP A 254 -12.12 -15.41 -4.22
N GLY A 255 -11.74 -14.59 -5.20
CA GLY A 255 -11.34 -13.18 -5.01
C GLY A 255 -9.98 -13.00 -4.33
N GLY A 256 -9.17 -14.05 -4.24
CA GLY A 256 -7.88 -14.04 -3.60
C GLY A 256 -6.74 -13.46 -4.45
N ASP A 257 -5.50 -13.70 -4.01
CA ASP A 257 -4.26 -13.21 -4.63
C ASP A 257 -4.15 -13.60 -6.12
N ASN A 258 -4.67 -14.77 -6.50
CA ASN A 258 -4.64 -15.24 -7.89
C ASN A 258 -5.37 -14.31 -8.85
N THR A 259 -6.50 -13.76 -8.46
CA THR A 259 -7.24 -12.81 -9.30
C THR A 259 -6.63 -11.43 -9.32
N SER A 260 -6.14 -10.96 -8.16
CA SER A 260 -5.60 -9.60 -8.02
C SER A 260 -4.19 -9.45 -8.57
N PHE A 261 -3.32 -10.47 -8.40
CA PHE A 261 -1.91 -10.36 -8.81
C PHE A 261 -1.62 -11.05 -10.14
N TYR A 262 -2.38 -12.09 -10.49
CA TYR A 262 -2.12 -12.92 -11.68
C TYR A 262 -3.24 -12.87 -12.71
N GLY A 263 -4.40 -12.32 -12.40
CA GLY A 263 -5.50 -12.12 -13.35
C GLY A 263 -6.23 -13.40 -13.79
N THR A 264 -6.24 -14.45 -12.96
CA THR A 264 -6.78 -15.78 -13.33
C THR A 264 -8.26 -15.79 -13.67
N ASN A 265 -9.04 -14.77 -13.28
CA ASN A 265 -10.47 -14.65 -13.57
C ASN A 265 -10.83 -13.44 -14.43
N SER A 266 -9.86 -12.79 -15.06
CA SER A 266 -10.11 -11.60 -15.90
C SER A 266 -10.88 -11.98 -17.17
N ALA A 267 -11.67 -11.05 -17.71
CA ALA A 267 -12.34 -11.31 -19.00
C ALA A 267 -11.31 -11.49 -20.11
N ILE A 268 -10.31 -10.60 -20.19
CA ILE A 268 -9.19 -10.69 -21.15
C ILE A 268 -7.87 -10.59 -20.38
N ILE A 269 -6.94 -11.49 -20.65
CA ILE A 269 -5.57 -11.44 -20.10
C ILE A 269 -4.53 -11.55 -21.20
N ALA A 270 -3.45 -10.76 -21.10
CA ALA A 270 -2.19 -10.98 -21.81
C ALA A 270 -1.09 -11.30 -20.80
N LYS A 271 -0.22 -12.26 -21.12
CA LYS A 271 0.87 -12.72 -20.27
C LYS A 271 2.01 -13.36 -21.07
N SER A 272 3.15 -13.61 -20.41
CA SER A 272 4.31 -14.32 -20.98
C SER A 272 4.87 -13.65 -22.23
N GLY A 273 5.02 -12.33 -22.21
CA GLY A 273 5.59 -11.56 -23.31
C GLY A 273 4.65 -11.26 -24.47
N ALA A 274 3.35 -11.52 -24.32
CA ALA A 274 2.36 -11.28 -25.38
C ALA A 274 2.19 -9.78 -25.69
N ASN A 275 1.98 -9.47 -26.96
CA ASN A 275 1.64 -8.13 -27.45
C ASN A 275 0.21 -8.14 -28.01
N LEU A 276 -0.74 -7.59 -27.21
CA LEU A 276 -2.17 -7.62 -27.52
C LEU A 276 -2.67 -6.24 -27.91
N THR A 277 -3.28 -6.14 -29.08
CA THR A 277 -4.01 -4.95 -29.52
C THR A 277 -5.52 -5.22 -29.50
N LEU A 278 -6.26 -4.35 -28.80
CA LEU A 278 -7.71 -4.38 -28.66
C LEU A 278 -8.30 -3.09 -29.24
N LYS A 279 -9.25 -3.20 -30.15
CA LYS A 279 -9.88 -2.04 -30.78
C LYS A 279 -11.39 -2.20 -30.93
N ASN A 280 -12.14 -1.16 -30.50
CA ASN A 280 -13.60 -1.16 -30.59
C ASN A 280 -14.24 -2.43 -29.98
N ILE A 281 -13.83 -2.76 -28.75
CA ILE A 281 -14.33 -3.92 -28.03
C ILE A 281 -15.31 -3.52 -26.92
N SER A 282 -16.21 -4.44 -26.60
CA SER A 282 -17.11 -4.32 -25.45
C SER A 282 -16.84 -5.43 -24.46
N VAL A 283 -16.45 -5.10 -23.23
CA VAL A 283 -16.20 -6.07 -22.15
C VAL A 283 -17.21 -5.85 -21.03
N LYS A 284 -17.88 -6.92 -20.62
CA LYS A 284 -18.78 -6.91 -19.46
C LYS A 284 -18.44 -8.05 -18.52
N THR A 285 -18.17 -7.70 -17.23
CA THR A 285 -18.02 -8.72 -16.21
C THR A 285 -19.12 -8.58 -15.15
N ASN A 286 -19.67 -9.70 -14.75
CA ASN A 286 -20.63 -9.81 -13.65
C ASN A 286 -20.21 -10.97 -12.74
N ALA A 287 -18.97 -10.91 -12.26
CA ALA A 287 -18.35 -11.93 -11.44
C ALA A 287 -17.35 -11.31 -10.48
N THR A 288 -17.23 -11.86 -9.29
CA THR A 288 -16.24 -11.48 -8.29
C THR A 288 -14.83 -11.82 -8.79
N GLY A 289 -13.88 -10.90 -8.61
CA GLY A 289 -12.50 -11.07 -9.07
C GLY A 289 -12.31 -11.03 -10.58
N ALA A 290 -13.31 -10.58 -11.33
CA ALA A 290 -13.30 -10.56 -12.79
C ALA A 290 -12.94 -9.18 -13.33
N ASN A 291 -11.63 -8.88 -13.39
CA ASN A 291 -11.12 -7.67 -14.03
C ASN A 291 -11.47 -7.65 -15.53
N GLY A 292 -11.68 -6.46 -16.10
CA GLY A 292 -12.02 -6.33 -17.51
C GLY A 292 -10.88 -6.76 -18.43
N VAL A 293 -9.76 -6.02 -18.40
CA VAL A 293 -8.56 -6.30 -19.22
C VAL A 293 -7.33 -6.28 -18.33
N PHE A 294 -6.51 -7.31 -18.41
CA PHE A 294 -5.39 -7.55 -17.49
C PHE A 294 -4.06 -7.78 -18.25
N SER A 295 -3.04 -7.00 -17.93
CA SER A 295 -1.66 -7.18 -18.40
C SER A 295 -0.80 -7.71 -17.27
N TYR A 296 -0.33 -8.97 -17.38
CA TYR A 296 0.56 -9.60 -16.41
C TYR A 296 1.96 -9.77 -16.97
N GLY A 297 2.93 -9.04 -16.41
CA GLY A 297 4.33 -8.97 -16.90
C GLY A 297 5.29 -9.99 -16.30
N GLY A 298 4.76 -11.08 -15.71
CA GLY A 298 5.58 -12.24 -15.33
C GLY A 298 6.15 -12.22 -13.91
N SER A 299 6.16 -11.09 -13.18
CA SER A 299 6.82 -10.98 -11.86
C SER A 299 5.97 -10.23 -10.83
N ALA A 300 5.08 -10.93 -10.16
CA ALA A 300 4.24 -10.35 -9.09
C ALA A 300 4.98 -10.25 -7.75
N THR A 301 6.17 -9.63 -7.73
CA THR A 301 6.96 -9.39 -6.50
C THR A 301 7.14 -7.90 -6.27
N THR A 302 7.01 -7.45 -5.03
CA THR A 302 7.08 -6.03 -4.64
C THR A 302 8.37 -5.32 -5.06
N ASN A 303 9.49 -6.04 -5.10
CA ASN A 303 10.81 -5.45 -5.31
C ASN A 303 11.42 -5.78 -6.68
N ASN A 304 10.68 -6.45 -7.56
CA ASN A 304 11.17 -6.83 -8.87
C ASN A 304 10.15 -6.43 -9.94
N SER A 305 10.43 -5.32 -10.59
CA SER A 305 9.66 -4.79 -11.72
C SER A 305 10.20 -5.27 -13.08
N SER A 306 10.92 -6.40 -13.14
CA SER A 306 11.35 -6.94 -14.42
C SER A 306 10.15 -7.41 -15.22
N SER A 307 9.89 -6.76 -16.35
CA SER A 307 8.85 -7.14 -17.29
C SER A 307 9.32 -8.28 -18.18
N ASP A 308 8.42 -9.20 -18.50
CA ASP A 308 8.63 -10.20 -19.55
C ASP A 308 8.32 -9.68 -20.95
N GLY A 309 7.98 -8.38 -21.07
CA GLY A 309 7.61 -7.72 -22.32
C GLY A 309 6.12 -7.70 -22.62
N THR A 310 5.27 -8.25 -21.76
CA THR A 310 3.82 -8.24 -21.94
C THR A 310 3.28 -6.83 -22.06
N THR A 311 2.56 -6.55 -23.16
CA THR A 311 2.00 -5.24 -23.46
C THR A 311 0.57 -5.40 -24.02
N ILE A 312 -0.34 -4.56 -23.51
CA ILE A 312 -1.69 -4.38 -24.09
C ILE A 312 -1.84 -2.96 -24.60
N THR A 313 -2.31 -2.82 -25.82
CA THR A 313 -2.81 -1.57 -26.38
C THR A 313 -4.31 -1.71 -26.61
N ILE A 314 -5.11 -0.85 -25.97
CA ILE A 314 -6.58 -0.87 -26.12
C ILE A 314 -7.09 0.50 -26.51
N SER A 315 -7.98 0.56 -27.51
CA SER A 315 -8.56 1.82 -27.99
C SER A 315 -10.06 1.73 -28.27
N ASP A 316 -10.73 2.88 -28.16
CA ASP A 316 -12.12 3.12 -28.58
C ASP A 316 -13.10 2.05 -28.02
N SER A 317 -12.92 1.68 -26.76
CA SER A 317 -13.53 0.48 -26.20
C SER A 317 -14.31 0.79 -24.91
N SER A 318 -15.24 -0.11 -24.56
CA SER A 318 -16.04 0.00 -23.34
C SER A 318 -15.81 -1.20 -22.41
N ILE A 319 -15.67 -0.91 -21.10
CA ILE A 319 -15.51 -1.94 -20.06
C ILE A 319 -16.51 -1.65 -18.93
N THR A 320 -17.31 -2.65 -18.57
CA THR A 320 -18.21 -2.56 -17.42
C THR A 320 -17.98 -3.74 -16.49
N THR A 321 -17.66 -3.46 -15.21
CA THR A 321 -17.50 -4.49 -14.19
C THR A 321 -18.49 -4.26 -13.05
N LEU A 322 -19.18 -5.30 -12.59
CA LEU A 322 -20.34 -5.14 -11.70
C LEU A 322 -20.12 -5.65 -10.27
N LYS A 323 -19.20 -6.60 -10.03
CA LYS A 323 -18.99 -7.20 -8.73
C LYS A 323 -17.64 -6.82 -8.11
N ASP A 324 -17.43 -7.26 -6.87
CA ASP A 324 -16.27 -6.92 -6.06
C ASP A 324 -14.94 -7.45 -6.64
N ASN A 325 -13.84 -6.77 -6.33
CA ASN A 325 -12.48 -7.09 -6.78
C ASN A 325 -12.35 -7.20 -8.32
N SER A 326 -13.13 -6.41 -9.04
CA SER A 326 -13.26 -6.47 -10.51
C SER A 326 -12.97 -5.10 -11.12
N GLY A 327 -11.68 -4.77 -11.27
CA GLY A 327 -11.22 -3.51 -11.86
C GLY A 327 -11.49 -3.43 -13.37
N GLY A 328 -11.37 -2.22 -13.92
CA GLY A 328 -11.56 -1.97 -15.36
C GLY A 328 -10.37 -2.48 -16.17
N ILE A 329 -9.29 -1.68 -16.26
CA ILE A 329 -7.99 -2.09 -16.78
C ILE A 329 -7.02 -2.31 -15.64
N MET A 330 -6.22 -3.36 -15.74
CA MET A 330 -5.32 -3.76 -14.68
C MET A 330 -3.96 -4.18 -15.21
N THR A 331 -2.89 -3.81 -14.47
CA THR A 331 -1.51 -4.15 -14.80
C THR A 331 -0.78 -4.60 -13.53
N THR A 332 -0.11 -5.74 -13.61
CA THR A 332 0.72 -6.28 -12.52
C THR A 332 1.98 -6.92 -13.06
N GLY A 333 2.91 -7.25 -12.17
CA GLY A 333 4.06 -8.06 -12.50
C GLY A 333 5.02 -7.42 -13.52
N GLY A 334 5.01 -6.10 -13.67
CA GLY A 334 5.85 -5.39 -14.62
C GLY A 334 5.26 -5.27 -16.02
N GLY A 335 3.98 -5.63 -16.24
CA GLY A 335 3.30 -5.49 -17.54
C GLY A 335 3.14 -4.05 -17.98
N SER A 336 2.69 -3.85 -19.21
CA SER A 336 2.41 -2.52 -19.78
C SER A 336 0.99 -2.44 -20.34
N MET A 337 0.34 -1.29 -20.16
CA MET A 337 -0.99 -0.98 -20.67
C MET A 337 -1.01 0.40 -21.32
N ASN A 338 -1.39 0.47 -22.60
CA ASN A 338 -1.65 1.72 -23.31
C ASN A 338 -3.14 1.79 -23.65
N ALA A 339 -3.84 2.75 -23.09
CA ALA A 339 -5.30 2.86 -23.19
C ALA A 339 -5.68 4.19 -23.84
N TYR A 340 -6.50 4.13 -24.88
CA TYR A 340 -6.91 5.29 -25.68
C TYR A 340 -8.43 5.38 -25.76
N ASN A 341 -9.00 6.51 -25.33
CA ASN A 341 -10.42 6.81 -25.50
C ASN A 341 -11.38 5.72 -24.99
N LEU A 342 -11.16 5.24 -23.75
CA LEU A 342 -12.00 4.20 -23.16
C LEU A 342 -13.20 4.79 -22.40
N THR A 343 -14.27 4.01 -22.33
CA THR A 343 -15.37 4.23 -21.40
C THR A 343 -15.37 3.08 -20.39
N ILE A 344 -14.98 3.35 -19.14
CA ILE A 344 -14.92 2.34 -18.08
C ILE A 344 -15.92 2.70 -16.98
N ASN A 345 -16.73 1.70 -16.57
CA ASN A 345 -17.63 1.77 -15.43
C ASN A 345 -17.43 0.57 -14.52
N THR A 346 -17.08 0.81 -13.26
CA THR A 346 -16.98 -0.23 -12.24
C THR A 346 -17.96 0.02 -11.11
N SER A 347 -18.54 -1.04 -10.52
CA SER A 347 -19.58 -0.91 -9.49
C SER A 347 -19.27 -1.66 -8.20
N GLY A 348 -18.38 -2.66 -8.23
CA GLY A 348 -18.03 -3.47 -7.08
C GLY A 348 -17.12 -2.77 -6.08
N THR A 349 -17.04 -3.31 -4.86
CA THR A 349 -16.04 -2.94 -3.84
C THR A 349 -14.65 -3.31 -4.34
N SER A 350 -13.62 -2.52 -4.01
CA SER A 350 -12.21 -2.76 -4.42
C SER A 350 -12.03 -2.95 -5.93
N SER A 351 -12.75 -2.16 -6.72
CA SER A 351 -12.86 -2.27 -8.19
C SER A 351 -12.50 -0.95 -8.88
N ALA A 352 -11.24 -0.52 -8.75
CA ALA A 352 -10.76 0.70 -9.40
C ALA A 352 -10.86 0.62 -10.93
N ALA A 353 -11.10 1.76 -11.59
CA ALA A 353 -11.22 1.78 -13.05
C ALA A 353 -9.87 1.58 -13.74
N ILE A 354 -8.82 2.21 -13.21
CA ILE A 354 -7.41 2.03 -13.61
C ILE A 354 -6.69 1.49 -12.38
N ARG A 355 -6.20 0.26 -12.45
CA ARG A 355 -5.59 -0.40 -11.31
C ARG A 355 -4.24 -1.00 -11.65
N THR A 356 -3.32 -0.89 -10.72
CA THR A 356 -2.10 -1.70 -10.68
C THR A 356 -2.02 -2.39 -9.32
N ASP A 357 -1.27 -3.48 -9.25
CA ASP A 357 -1.06 -4.23 -8.04
C ASP A 357 0.36 -4.79 -8.02
N ARG A 358 0.64 -5.76 -7.16
CA ARG A 358 1.96 -6.31 -6.87
C ARG A 358 2.82 -6.53 -8.12
N GLY A 359 4.08 -6.06 -8.04
CA GLY A 359 5.01 -6.08 -9.17
C GLY A 359 4.86 -4.88 -10.12
N GLY A 360 3.81 -4.07 -9.95
CA GLY A 360 3.63 -2.82 -10.69
C GLY A 360 3.59 -2.99 -12.20
N GLY A 361 4.12 -1.99 -12.89
CA GLY A 361 4.18 -1.91 -14.34
C GLY A 361 4.09 -0.47 -14.82
N ASN A 362 3.65 -0.29 -16.07
CA ASN A 362 3.43 1.03 -16.65
C ASN A 362 2.03 1.11 -17.25
N VAL A 363 1.29 2.16 -16.92
CA VAL A 363 -0.02 2.42 -17.50
C VAL A 363 -0.03 3.83 -18.10
N THR A 364 -0.35 3.92 -19.39
CA THR A 364 -0.55 5.19 -20.08
C THR A 364 -1.98 5.25 -20.57
N VAL A 365 -2.68 6.33 -20.22
CA VAL A 365 -4.07 6.57 -20.60
C VAL A 365 -4.16 7.90 -21.33
N GLU A 366 -4.80 7.91 -22.47
CA GLU A 366 -5.11 9.13 -23.23
C GLU A 366 -6.59 9.15 -23.62
N GLY A 367 -7.28 10.18 -23.17
CA GLY A 367 -8.72 10.35 -23.43
C GLY A 367 -9.60 9.38 -22.65
N GLY A 368 -10.90 9.54 -22.84
CA GLY A 368 -11.90 8.66 -22.29
C GLY A 368 -12.52 9.09 -20.96
N THR A 369 -13.40 8.24 -20.44
CA THR A 369 -14.14 8.46 -19.19
C THR A 369 -14.06 7.21 -18.32
N TYR A 370 -13.64 7.39 -17.06
CA TYR A 370 -13.37 6.34 -16.10
C TYR A 370 -14.20 6.62 -14.85
N THR A 371 -15.21 5.80 -14.61
CA THR A 371 -16.18 5.99 -13.52
C THR A 371 -16.18 4.80 -12.58
N THR A 372 -16.07 5.06 -11.29
CA THR A 372 -16.20 4.05 -10.24
C THR A 372 -17.36 4.40 -9.31
N ASN A 373 -18.14 3.38 -8.90
CA ASN A 373 -19.29 3.53 -8.01
C ASN A 373 -19.18 2.71 -6.73
N GLY A 374 -18.13 1.91 -6.61
CA GLY A 374 -17.92 0.99 -5.51
C GLY A 374 -17.19 1.61 -4.32
N HIS A 375 -17.44 1.07 -3.14
CA HIS A 375 -16.67 1.38 -1.95
C HIS A 375 -15.22 0.90 -2.09
N GLY A 376 -14.24 1.71 -1.66
CA GLY A 376 -12.83 1.37 -1.81
C GLY A 376 -12.38 1.20 -3.26
N SER A 377 -13.06 1.89 -4.19
CA SER A 377 -12.84 1.79 -5.63
C SER A 377 -12.47 3.16 -6.19
N PRO A 378 -11.22 3.62 -6.00
CA PRO A 378 -10.79 4.88 -6.58
C PRO A 378 -10.83 4.84 -8.12
N ALA A 379 -10.87 6.00 -8.75
CA ALA A 379 -10.72 6.05 -10.20
C ALA A 379 -9.35 5.49 -10.64
N ILE A 380 -8.30 5.80 -9.85
CA ILE A 380 -6.94 5.25 -10.01
C ILE A 380 -6.44 4.67 -8.68
N TYR A 381 -6.01 3.42 -8.69
CA TYR A 381 -5.22 2.80 -7.63
C TYR A 381 -3.83 2.42 -8.17
N SER A 382 -2.79 3.04 -7.64
CA SER A 382 -1.42 2.90 -8.17
C SER A 382 -0.46 2.26 -7.19
N THR A 383 0.11 1.14 -7.61
CA THR A 383 1.36 0.53 -7.11
C THR A 383 2.41 0.49 -8.22
N ALA A 384 2.35 1.44 -9.17
CA ALA A 384 3.18 1.51 -10.38
C ALA A 384 3.36 2.96 -10.85
N ASN A 385 3.77 3.13 -12.10
CA ASN A 385 3.81 4.41 -12.78
C ASN A 385 2.57 4.54 -13.69
N ILE A 386 1.67 5.46 -13.37
CA ILE A 386 0.46 5.71 -14.15
C ILE A 386 0.48 7.13 -14.68
N LYS A 387 0.26 7.29 -16.00
CA LYS A 387 0.08 8.58 -16.65
C LYS A 387 -1.28 8.64 -17.32
N VAL A 388 -2.02 9.71 -17.04
CA VAL A 388 -3.35 9.95 -17.62
C VAL A 388 -3.39 11.35 -18.24
N SER A 389 -3.84 11.45 -19.47
CA SER A 389 -4.01 12.72 -20.19
C SER A 389 -5.35 12.81 -20.88
N ASN A 390 -5.89 14.04 -21.00
CA ASN A 390 -7.12 14.35 -21.73
C ASN A 390 -8.35 13.52 -21.31
N ALA A 391 -8.46 13.13 -20.04
CA ALA A 391 -9.46 12.18 -19.57
C ALA A 391 -10.43 12.78 -18.52
N LYS A 392 -11.52 12.03 -18.24
CA LYS A 392 -12.41 12.29 -17.11
C LYS A 392 -12.37 11.12 -16.15
N LEU A 393 -12.05 11.41 -14.89
CA LEU A 393 -11.94 10.46 -13.80
C LEU A 393 -13.02 10.79 -12.77
N ASN A 394 -13.96 9.87 -12.54
CA ASN A 394 -15.05 10.05 -11.59
C ASN A 394 -15.04 8.93 -10.55
N SER A 395 -14.87 9.28 -9.28
CA SER A 395 -15.04 8.36 -8.18
C SER A 395 -16.26 8.77 -7.35
N ASN A 396 -17.33 7.97 -7.41
CA ASN A 396 -18.62 8.34 -6.82
C ASN A 396 -18.79 7.88 -5.36
N ALA A 397 -17.90 7.03 -4.85
CA ALA A 397 -18.05 6.44 -3.52
C ALA A 397 -16.73 6.19 -2.77
N SER A 398 -15.60 6.59 -3.34
CA SER A 398 -14.26 6.34 -2.80
C SER A 398 -13.35 7.54 -3.06
N GLU A 399 -12.09 7.43 -2.70
CA GLU A 399 -11.02 8.34 -3.08
C GLU A 399 -10.96 8.48 -4.61
N GLY A 400 -10.53 9.63 -5.12
CA GLY A 400 -10.32 9.82 -6.55
C GLY A 400 -9.07 9.08 -7.05
N ILE A 401 -7.94 9.32 -6.41
CA ILE A 401 -6.64 8.70 -6.71
C ILE A 401 -6.01 8.20 -5.42
N VAL A 402 -5.48 6.97 -5.45
CA VAL A 402 -4.70 6.37 -4.37
C VAL A 402 -3.33 5.95 -4.90
N ILE A 403 -2.26 6.40 -4.24
CA ILE A 403 -0.87 6.06 -4.57
C ILE A 403 -0.23 5.38 -3.36
N GLU A 404 0.18 4.14 -3.53
CA GLU A 404 0.79 3.36 -2.47
C GLU A 404 2.30 3.16 -2.69
N GLY A 405 3.10 3.53 -1.68
CA GLY A 405 4.54 3.30 -1.67
C GLY A 405 5.31 4.09 -2.73
N LYS A 406 6.43 3.53 -3.21
CA LYS A 406 7.33 4.15 -4.20
C LYS A 406 6.74 4.10 -5.60
N ASN A 407 5.66 4.84 -5.82
CA ASN A 407 4.92 4.82 -7.08
C ASN A 407 4.44 6.22 -7.46
N SER A 408 3.98 6.37 -8.69
CA SER A 408 3.60 7.69 -9.21
C SER A 408 2.30 7.70 -10.00
N VAL A 409 1.58 8.81 -9.90
CA VAL A 409 0.48 9.16 -10.81
C VAL A 409 0.70 10.56 -11.35
N THR A 410 0.65 10.69 -12.66
CA THR A 410 0.64 11.98 -13.36
C THR A 410 -0.69 12.13 -14.08
N ILE A 411 -1.37 13.26 -13.86
CA ILE A 411 -2.54 13.67 -14.64
C ILE A 411 -2.23 14.98 -15.39
N GLU A 412 -2.57 15.05 -16.66
CA GLU A 412 -2.40 16.23 -17.52
C GLU A 412 -3.68 16.48 -18.32
N ASP A 413 -4.13 17.75 -18.40
CA ASP A 413 -5.34 18.12 -19.13
C ASP A 413 -6.57 17.24 -18.79
N THR A 414 -6.68 16.85 -17.50
CA THR A 414 -7.61 15.84 -17.02
C THR A 414 -8.54 16.40 -15.95
N GLU A 415 -9.81 15.99 -15.95
CA GLU A 415 -10.77 16.30 -14.88
C GLU A 415 -10.88 15.11 -13.92
N LEU A 416 -10.59 15.34 -12.62
CA LEU A 416 -10.78 14.40 -11.52
C LEU A 416 -11.91 14.90 -10.63
N THR A 417 -12.94 14.09 -10.43
CA THR A 417 -14.03 14.36 -9.48
C THR A 417 -14.15 13.22 -8.48
N ASP A 418 -14.12 13.58 -7.20
CA ASP A 418 -14.32 12.68 -6.07
C ASP A 418 -15.62 13.03 -5.34
N SER A 419 -16.34 11.99 -4.92
CA SER A 419 -17.53 12.08 -4.06
C SER A 419 -17.49 10.99 -2.98
N ASN A 420 -16.39 10.90 -2.24
CA ASN A 420 -16.16 9.87 -1.24
C ASN A 420 -17.30 9.82 -0.21
N THR A 421 -18.07 8.73 -0.21
CA THR A 421 -19.27 8.60 0.62
C THR A 421 -19.10 7.64 1.80
N LYS A 422 -18.03 6.83 1.79
CA LYS A 422 -17.76 5.84 2.82
C LYS A 422 -16.26 5.66 3.01
N LEU A 423 -15.81 5.75 4.26
CA LEU A 423 -14.40 5.52 4.60
C LEU A 423 -13.99 4.09 4.28
N ASN A 424 -12.86 3.92 3.61
CA ASN A 424 -12.33 2.63 3.19
C ASN A 424 -11.37 2.06 4.25
N GLY A 425 -11.54 0.80 4.59
CA GLY A 425 -10.66 0.06 5.49
C GLY A 425 -10.43 0.77 6.82
N LYS A 426 -9.17 1.08 7.12
CA LYS A 426 -8.73 1.76 8.34
C LYS A 426 -8.74 3.29 8.23
N SER A 427 -9.23 3.86 7.14
CA SER A 427 -9.25 5.30 6.90
C SER A 427 -10.08 6.03 7.95
N THR A 428 -9.58 7.14 8.49
CA THR A 428 -10.29 7.97 9.48
C THR A 428 -10.81 9.29 8.90
N THR A 429 -10.42 9.62 7.67
CA THR A 429 -10.68 10.91 7.04
C THR A 429 -11.06 10.70 5.57
N TYR A 430 -12.11 11.38 5.12
CA TYR A 430 -12.46 11.47 3.70
C TYR A 430 -11.41 12.29 2.96
N LYS A 431 -11.09 11.91 1.73
CA LYS A 431 -10.04 12.52 0.93
C LYS A 431 -10.16 12.17 -0.55
N ASN A 432 -9.62 13.01 -1.40
CA ASN A 432 -9.62 12.79 -2.85
C ASN A 432 -8.31 12.13 -3.32
N VAL A 433 -7.18 12.83 -3.23
CA VAL A 433 -5.87 12.28 -3.61
C VAL A 433 -5.15 11.80 -2.36
N PHE A 434 -4.88 10.51 -2.30
CA PHE A 434 -4.32 9.82 -1.14
C PHE A 434 -2.96 9.20 -1.44
N LEU A 435 -1.91 9.64 -0.73
CA LEU A 435 -0.55 9.11 -0.81
C LEU A 435 -0.21 8.42 0.52
N TYR A 436 0.16 7.16 0.48
CA TYR A 436 0.41 6.40 1.70
C TYR A 436 1.29 5.18 1.48
N GLN A 437 1.71 4.55 2.58
CA GLN A 437 2.29 3.21 2.57
C GLN A 437 1.49 2.31 3.52
N SER A 438 0.87 1.26 2.98
CA SER A 438 0.01 0.36 3.75
C SER A 438 0.77 -0.62 4.64
N MET A 439 2.02 -0.95 4.29
CA MET A 439 2.83 -2.03 4.87
C MET A 439 2.28 -3.44 4.57
N SER A 440 1.36 -3.59 3.62
CA SER A 440 0.84 -4.89 3.15
C SER A 440 1.89 -5.73 2.41
N GLY A 441 2.89 -5.07 1.82
CA GLY A 441 3.88 -5.67 0.94
C GLY A 441 3.49 -5.63 -0.54
N ASP A 442 2.43 -4.92 -0.91
CA ASP A 442 1.99 -4.79 -2.31
C ASP A 442 2.79 -3.72 -3.05
N ALA A 443 3.31 -2.72 -2.34
CA ALA A 443 4.17 -1.69 -2.90
C ALA A 443 5.49 -1.58 -2.13
N ALA A 444 6.59 -1.28 -2.84
CA ALA A 444 7.89 -1.00 -2.24
C ALA A 444 7.87 0.31 -1.45
N ASN A 445 8.64 0.36 -0.34
CA ASN A 445 8.83 1.60 0.41
C ASN A 445 9.63 2.62 -0.41
N GLY A 446 9.23 3.88 -0.33
CA GLY A 446 9.92 4.99 -0.98
C GLY A 446 9.00 6.18 -1.21
N ASN A 447 9.42 7.10 -2.08
CA ASN A 447 8.67 8.31 -2.35
C ASN A 447 7.44 8.02 -3.20
N SER A 448 6.26 8.39 -2.68
CA SER A 448 5.03 8.48 -3.48
C SER A 448 5.02 9.80 -4.25
N GLU A 449 4.65 9.81 -5.52
CA GLU A 449 4.64 11.04 -6.31
C GLU A 449 3.28 11.27 -7.00
N PHE A 450 2.74 12.46 -6.81
CA PHE A 450 1.58 12.94 -7.55
C PHE A 450 1.91 14.20 -8.33
N THR A 451 1.66 14.20 -9.61
CA THR A 451 1.81 15.38 -10.47
C THR A 451 0.51 15.68 -11.21
N ALA A 452 0.01 16.91 -11.07
CA ALA A 452 -1.11 17.41 -11.85
C ALA A 452 -0.69 18.64 -12.65
N LYS A 453 -1.04 18.66 -13.94
CA LYS A 453 -0.76 19.77 -14.84
C LYS A 453 -1.99 20.11 -15.67
N ASN A 454 -2.33 21.41 -15.75
CA ASN A 454 -3.47 21.93 -16.52
C ASN A 454 -4.78 21.19 -16.27
N SER A 455 -4.93 20.59 -15.09
CA SER A 455 -6.01 19.67 -14.76
C SER A 455 -7.03 20.33 -13.83
N LYS A 456 -8.21 19.74 -13.74
CA LYS A 456 -9.26 20.17 -12.82
C LYS A 456 -9.47 19.08 -11.78
N ILE A 457 -9.32 19.42 -10.50
CA ILE A 457 -9.48 18.51 -9.37
C ILE A 457 -10.63 19.02 -8.51
N ILE A 458 -11.68 18.22 -8.39
CA ILE A 458 -12.90 18.54 -7.64
C ILE A 458 -13.03 17.53 -6.49
N THR A 459 -13.03 18.04 -5.26
CA THR A 459 -13.28 17.26 -4.04
C THR A 459 -14.65 17.62 -3.52
N ASN A 460 -15.58 16.67 -3.49
CA ASN A 460 -16.92 16.89 -2.95
C ASN A 460 -17.02 16.50 -1.47
N LYS A 461 -16.07 15.68 -0.98
CA LYS A 461 -16.04 15.27 0.44
C LYS A 461 -14.63 15.03 0.93
N GLY A 462 -14.27 15.71 2.03
CA GLY A 462 -13.01 15.55 2.74
C GLY A 462 -11.88 16.45 2.24
N ASP A 463 -10.65 16.02 2.47
CA ASP A 463 -9.44 16.76 2.11
C ASP A 463 -9.09 16.56 0.63
N SER A 464 -8.58 17.61 -0.04
CA SER A 464 -8.17 17.50 -1.44
C SER A 464 -6.94 16.59 -1.59
N PHE A 465 -5.96 16.73 -0.68
CA PHE A 465 -4.77 15.90 -0.62
C PHE A 465 -4.56 15.38 0.81
N TYR A 466 -4.22 14.11 0.93
CA TYR A 466 -3.95 13.47 2.22
C TYR A 466 -2.70 12.61 2.13
N VAL A 467 -1.76 12.78 3.08
CA VAL A 467 -0.52 12.02 3.14
C VAL A 467 -0.33 11.40 4.52
N THR A 468 -0.01 10.11 4.57
CA THR A 468 0.30 9.38 5.81
C THR A 468 1.30 8.27 5.57
N ASN A 469 2.17 8.01 6.55
CA ASN A 469 3.11 6.88 6.58
C ASN A 469 4.00 6.76 5.33
N THR A 470 4.35 7.89 4.68
CA THR A 470 5.19 7.88 3.47
C THR A 470 5.94 9.20 3.30
N THR A 471 7.01 9.15 2.51
CA THR A 471 7.57 10.35 1.90
C THR A 471 6.84 10.63 0.61
N ALA A 472 6.43 11.88 0.37
CA ALA A 472 5.62 12.23 -0.80
C ALA A 472 6.09 13.51 -1.49
N ILE A 473 5.94 13.53 -2.81
CA ILE A 473 6.14 14.71 -3.65
C ILE A 473 4.81 15.02 -4.34
N ILE A 474 4.32 16.25 -4.18
CA ILE A 474 3.11 16.75 -4.82
C ILE A 474 3.49 17.93 -5.71
N ASN A 475 3.35 17.77 -7.01
CA ASN A 475 3.62 18.81 -8.01
C ASN A 475 2.30 19.30 -8.62
N LEU A 476 1.98 20.57 -8.43
CA LEU A 476 0.76 21.18 -8.96
C LEU A 476 1.13 22.32 -9.91
N ILE A 477 0.74 22.20 -11.17
CA ILE A 477 1.13 23.12 -12.23
C ILE A 477 -0.12 23.59 -12.97
N ASN A 478 -0.51 24.86 -12.79
CA ASN A 478 -1.60 25.52 -13.50
C ASN A 478 -2.93 24.74 -13.46
N ASN A 479 -3.31 24.20 -12.29
CA ASN A 479 -4.56 23.45 -12.14
C ASN A 479 -5.70 24.32 -11.60
N THR A 480 -6.94 23.89 -11.84
CA THR A 480 -8.13 24.35 -11.11
C THR A 480 -8.43 23.36 -10.01
N ILE A 481 -8.27 23.76 -8.74
CA ILE A 481 -8.53 22.91 -7.58
C ILE A 481 -9.72 23.49 -6.83
N VAL A 482 -10.76 22.67 -6.65
CA VAL A 482 -12.01 23.05 -5.96
C VAL A 482 -12.27 22.03 -4.87
N ASN A 483 -12.43 22.50 -3.64
CA ASN A 483 -12.95 21.69 -2.55
C ASN A 483 -14.34 22.20 -2.16
N ASN A 484 -15.37 21.38 -2.39
CA ASN A 484 -16.77 21.69 -2.08
C ASN A 484 -17.15 21.31 -0.64
N ASP A 485 -16.29 20.56 0.09
CA ASP A 485 -16.50 20.27 1.51
C ASP A 485 -15.95 21.42 2.36
N THR A 486 -16.83 22.14 3.02
CA THR A 486 -16.48 23.28 3.88
C THR A 486 -15.60 22.89 5.09
N GLU A 487 -15.63 21.62 5.50
CA GLU A 487 -14.77 21.07 6.55
C GLU A 487 -13.46 20.45 6.00
N GLY A 488 -13.34 20.35 4.69
CA GLY A 488 -12.19 19.79 4.00
C GLY A 488 -11.00 20.75 3.97
N ASN A 489 -9.80 20.20 4.01
CA ASN A 489 -8.57 20.96 3.87
C ASN A 489 -8.03 20.83 2.44
N PHE A 490 -7.19 21.78 2.06
CA PHE A 490 -6.40 21.63 0.83
C PHE A 490 -5.41 20.47 0.97
N LEU A 491 -4.62 20.44 2.05
CA LEU A 491 -3.64 19.39 2.32
C LEU A 491 -3.66 19.00 3.80
N ARG A 492 -3.72 17.72 4.06
CA ARG A 492 -3.51 17.15 5.39
C ARG A 492 -2.34 16.16 5.38
N ILE A 493 -1.41 16.34 6.29
CA ILE A 493 -0.25 15.46 6.51
C ILE A 493 -0.33 15.00 7.97
N LYS A 494 -0.65 13.72 8.18
CA LYS A 494 -0.97 13.25 9.51
C LYS A 494 -0.72 11.75 9.64
N SER A 495 -0.30 11.30 10.82
CA SER A 495 -0.37 9.90 11.22
C SER A 495 -1.79 9.38 11.19
N ASP A 496 -1.99 8.19 10.68
CA ASP A 496 -3.27 7.50 10.63
C ASP A 496 -3.06 6.00 10.95
N SER A 497 -3.99 5.17 10.61
CA SER A 497 -4.05 3.74 10.98
C SER A 497 -3.05 2.84 10.24
N TRP A 498 -2.21 3.39 9.38
CA TRP A 498 -1.14 2.67 8.67
C TRP A 498 0.23 2.94 9.30
N GLY A 499 1.10 1.94 9.25
CA GLY A 499 2.45 2.02 9.81
C GLY A 499 2.52 1.91 11.34
N ASN A 500 3.67 2.25 11.90
CA ASN A 500 3.92 2.17 13.33
C ASN A 500 3.59 3.51 14.01
N SER A 501 2.72 3.49 15.01
CA SER A 501 2.36 4.68 15.76
C SER A 501 3.59 5.45 16.25
N GLY A 502 3.59 6.77 16.05
CA GLY A 502 4.69 7.67 16.41
C GLY A 502 5.79 7.82 15.35
N SER A 503 5.75 7.00 14.27
CA SER A 503 6.66 7.12 13.12
C SER A 503 5.95 7.04 11.76
N ASN A 504 4.64 7.09 11.78
CA ASN A 504 3.77 6.94 10.60
C ASN A 504 3.19 8.29 10.11
N GLY A 505 3.90 9.38 10.31
CA GLY A 505 3.59 10.68 9.70
C GLY A 505 3.89 10.71 8.20
N GLY A 506 3.73 11.87 7.60
CA GLY A 506 4.15 12.15 6.23
C GLY A 506 5.39 13.07 6.21
N ASP A 507 6.28 12.86 5.25
CA ASP A 507 7.38 13.75 4.91
C ASP A 507 7.14 14.27 3.48
N VAL A 508 6.65 15.51 3.34
CA VAL A 508 6.05 15.99 2.10
C VAL A 508 6.81 17.17 1.50
N THR A 509 7.05 17.10 0.18
CA THR A 509 7.44 18.23 -0.64
C THR A 509 6.26 18.66 -1.51
N LEU A 510 5.78 19.89 -1.34
CA LEU A 510 4.71 20.51 -2.13
C LEU A 510 5.30 21.58 -3.03
N ASN A 511 5.20 21.37 -4.33
CA ASN A 511 5.63 22.31 -5.37
C ASN A 511 4.42 22.92 -6.08
N LEU A 512 4.28 24.24 -6.00
CA LEU A 512 3.26 25.02 -6.67
C LEU A 512 3.91 25.86 -7.78
N SER A 513 3.50 25.68 -9.02
CA SER A 513 4.02 26.42 -10.17
C SER A 513 2.87 27.01 -10.99
N SER A 514 2.78 28.33 -11.07
CA SER A 514 1.66 29.06 -11.69
C SER A 514 0.31 28.55 -11.17
N GLN A 515 0.27 28.22 -9.87
CA GLN A 515 -0.84 27.50 -9.24
C GLN A 515 -1.61 28.40 -8.28
N LYS A 516 -2.93 28.42 -8.41
CA LYS A 516 -3.82 29.01 -7.40
C LYS A 516 -4.37 27.94 -6.49
N VAL A 517 -4.26 28.15 -5.16
CA VAL A 517 -4.73 27.25 -4.12
C VAL A 517 -5.56 28.02 -3.10
N SER A 518 -6.67 27.42 -2.67
CA SER A 518 -7.49 27.89 -1.56
C SER A 518 -7.76 26.74 -0.59
N GLY A 519 -7.67 27.01 0.72
CA GLY A 519 -7.92 26.02 1.77
C GLY A 519 -6.75 25.86 2.73
N ASN A 520 -6.97 25.16 3.83
CA ASN A 520 -6.01 25.04 4.91
C ASN A 520 -4.99 23.91 4.68
N ILE A 521 -3.81 24.09 5.27
CA ILE A 521 -2.76 23.07 5.37
C ILE A 521 -2.67 22.62 6.83
N VAL A 522 -2.85 21.34 7.10
CA VAL A 522 -2.80 20.72 8.43
C VAL A 522 -1.65 19.73 8.49
N VAL A 523 -0.76 19.89 9.46
CA VAL A 523 0.42 19.00 9.65
C VAL A 523 0.51 18.62 11.12
N ASP A 524 0.66 17.32 11.41
CA ASP A 524 0.77 16.84 12.79
C ASP A 524 2.22 16.89 13.33
N SER A 525 2.38 16.56 14.61
CA SER A 525 3.63 16.71 15.36
C SER A 525 4.77 15.78 14.96
N ILE A 526 4.50 14.77 14.12
CA ILE A 526 5.51 13.83 13.63
C ILE A 526 5.78 13.98 12.14
N SER A 527 5.04 14.87 11.46
CA SER A 527 5.11 15.08 10.02
C SER A 527 5.88 16.36 9.66
N THR A 528 6.44 16.38 8.44
CA THR A 528 7.18 17.53 7.89
C THR A 528 6.61 17.96 6.55
N LEU A 529 6.80 19.26 6.22
CA LEU A 529 6.35 19.81 4.95
C LEU A 529 7.35 20.87 4.45
N ASP A 530 7.82 20.68 3.23
CA ASP A 530 8.56 21.67 2.46
C ASP A 530 7.66 22.23 1.35
N ILE A 531 7.33 23.52 1.38
CA ILE A 531 6.51 24.22 0.40
C ILE A 531 7.39 25.12 -0.45
N THR A 532 7.29 24.97 -1.78
CA THR A 532 7.88 25.89 -2.74
C THR A 532 6.79 26.46 -3.63
N MET A 533 6.69 27.79 -3.69
CA MET A 533 5.76 28.50 -4.56
C MET A 533 6.52 29.33 -5.61
N ASN A 534 6.20 29.09 -6.87
CA ASN A 534 6.74 29.83 -8.01
C ASN A 534 5.56 30.42 -8.82
N ASN A 535 5.50 31.75 -8.93
CA ASN A 535 4.42 32.45 -9.63
C ASN A 535 3.02 31.95 -9.21
N SER A 536 2.81 31.76 -7.90
CA SER A 536 1.66 31.04 -7.37
C SER A 536 0.90 31.85 -6.33
N TYR A 537 -0.35 31.46 -6.07
CA TYR A 537 -1.22 32.10 -5.08
C TYR A 537 -1.72 31.07 -4.08
N PHE A 538 -1.58 31.36 -2.80
CA PHE A 538 -2.16 30.58 -1.71
C PHE A 538 -3.09 31.46 -0.85
N GLU A 539 -4.30 30.96 -0.57
CA GLU A 539 -5.25 31.59 0.36
C GLU A 539 -5.71 30.57 1.38
N GLY A 540 -5.37 30.77 2.67
CA GLY A 540 -5.70 29.81 3.70
C GLY A 540 -4.92 29.97 5.00
N ILE A 541 -4.97 28.96 5.84
CA ILE A 541 -4.22 28.85 7.08
C ILE A 541 -3.17 27.75 6.94
N ILE A 542 -1.96 28.01 7.36
CA ILE A 542 -0.89 27.01 7.42
C ILE A 542 -0.68 26.60 8.88
N ASN A 543 -0.96 25.32 9.21
CA ASN A 543 -0.66 24.73 10.51
C ASN A 543 -1.25 25.53 11.71
N LYS A 544 -2.55 25.79 11.68
CA LYS A 544 -3.30 26.54 12.69
C LYS A 544 -2.94 26.19 14.14
N GLU A 545 -2.81 24.89 14.42
CA GLU A 545 -2.55 24.38 15.77
C GLU A 545 -1.08 24.46 16.18
N ASN A 546 -0.19 24.98 15.31
CA ASN A 546 1.26 25.02 15.53
C ASN A 546 1.85 23.66 15.97
N SER A 547 1.32 22.58 15.40
CA SER A 547 1.63 21.20 15.81
C SER A 547 2.74 20.55 14.99
N ALA A 548 2.99 21.02 13.76
CA ALA A 548 3.93 20.39 12.83
C ALA A 548 5.32 20.20 13.42
N LYS A 549 5.96 19.06 13.13
CA LYS A 549 7.37 18.83 13.44
C LYS A 549 8.27 19.85 12.74
N LYS A 550 7.96 20.15 11.48
CA LYS A 550 8.71 21.12 10.68
C LYS A 550 7.90 21.56 9.47
N ILE A 551 7.86 22.87 9.20
CA ILE A 551 7.35 23.42 7.94
C ILE A 551 8.35 24.46 7.42
N ASN A 552 8.87 24.24 6.21
CA ASN A 552 9.65 25.24 5.48
C ASN A 552 8.77 25.83 4.36
N LEU A 553 8.68 27.14 4.31
CA LEU A 553 7.94 27.86 3.28
C LEU A 553 8.91 28.72 2.48
N LYS A 554 8.97 28.47 1.17
CA LYS A 554 9.74 29.29 0.22
C LYS A 554 8.80 29.83 -0.86
N ILE A 555 8.84 31.15 -1.05
CA ILE A 555 8.07 31.82 -2.11
C ILE A 555 8.98 32.73 -2.93
N ASP A 556 8.70 32.81 -4.24
CA ASP A 556 9.35 33.76 -5.12
C ASP A 556 8.66 35.15 -5.07
N GLU A 557 9.24 36.15 -5.72
CA GLU A 557 8.71 37.52 -5.76
C GLU A 557 7.36 37.65 -6.48
N ASN A 558 7.00 36.66 -7.33
CA ASN A 558 5.77 36.64 -8.11
C ASN A 558 4.64 35.84 -7.43
N SER A 559 4.94 35.17 -6.32
CA SER A 559 3.97 34.43 -5.54
C SER A 559 3.32 35.30 -4.48
N THR A 560 2.05 35.07 -4.23
CA THR A 560 1.29 35.81 -3.21
C THR A 560 0.66 34.85 -2.20
N ILE A 561 0.69 35.24 -0.94
CA ILE A 561 -0.01 34.56 0.17
C ILE A 561 -1.07 35.51 0.72
N LYS A 562 -2.30 35.01 0.90
CA LYS A 562 -3.35 35.66 1.68
C LYS A 562 -3.74 34.79 2.86
N LEU A 563 -3.55 35.28 4.07
CA LEU A 563 -3.91 34.57 5.29
C LEU A 563 -5.41 34.68 5.57
N THR A 564 -6.00 33.57 6.02
CA THR A 564 -7.38 33.52 6.53
C THR A 564 -7.43 33.16 8.02
N GLY A 565 -6.26 33.05 8.67
CA GLY A 565 -6.05 32.83 10.09
C GLY A 565 -4.58 32.84 10.42
N ASP A 566 -4.26 32.91 11.72
CA ASP A 566 -2.89 32.83 12.20
C ASP A 566 -2.22 31.55 11.70
N SER A 567 -1.03 31.69 11.13
CA SER A 567 -0.29 30.62 10.46
C SER A 567 1.10 30.46 11.06
N TYR A 568 1.58 29.20 11.12
CA TYR A 568 2.83 28.86 11.80
C TYR A 568 3.73 28.02 10.91
N VAL A 569 4.97 28.49 10.72
CA VAL A 569 6.01 27.78 9.97
C VAL A 569 7.34 27.78 10.76
N THR A 570 8.19 26.80 10.50
CA THR A 570 9.51 26.67 11.12
C THR A 570 10.52 27.63 10.48
N SER A 571 10.48 27.74 9.14
CA SER A 571 11.30 28.68 8.39
C SER A 571 10.51 29.30 7.24
N PHE A 572 10.88 30.52 6.89
CA PHE A 572 10.28 31.27 5.81
C PHE A 572 11.37 31.94 4.98
N THR A 573 11.30 31.79 3.67
CA THR A 573 12.15 32.49 2.70
C THR A 573 11.26 33.13 1.67
N ASN A 574 11.41 34.44 1.47
CA ASN A 574 10.68 35.22 0.49
C ASN A 574 11.69 35.99 -0.37
N ASP A 575 11.61 35.83 -1.68
CA ASP A 575 12.49 36.58 -2.59
C ASP A 575 12.10 38.08 -2.65
N ASP A 576 10.84 38.45 -2.29
CA ASP A 576 10.46 39.82 -1.96
C ASP A 576 10.84 40.14 -0.49
N SER A 577 11.97 40.80 -0.32
CA SER A 577 12.50 41.19 1.01
C SER A 577 11.60 42.13 1.81
N THR A 578 10.61 42.77 1.17
CA THR A 578 9.66 43.69 1.82
C THR A 578 8.39 42.97 2.30
N ASN A 579 8.20 41.72 1.93
CA ASN A 579 6.98 40.92 2.16
C ASN A 579 5.69 41.60 1.63
N SER A 580 5.80 42.48 0.61
CA SER A 580 4.63 43.16 0.02
C SER A 580 3.69 42.20 -0.72
N ASN A 581 4.18 41.01 -1.05
CA ASN A 581 3.45 39.92 -1.68
C ASN A 581 2.69 39.04 -0.64
N ILE A 582 2.64 39.45 0.64
CA ILE A 582 1.85 38.79 1.69
C ILE A 582 0.71 39.69 2.12
N ASP A 583 -0.53 39.27 1.85
CA ASP A 583 -1.74 39.84 2.45
C ASP A 583 -2.00 39.14 3.79
N PHE A 584 -1.59 39.77 4.86
CA PHE A 584 -1.82 39.25 6.21
C PHE A 584 -3.30 39.26 6.62
N ASN A 585 -4.12 40.12 6.00
CA ASN A 585 -5.58 40.19 6.21
C ASN A 585 -5.98 40.28 7.71
N GLY A 586 -5.14 40.94 8.51
CA GLY A 586 -5.32 41.11 9.96
C GLY A 586 -4.85 39.95 10.84
N TYR A 587 -4.31 38.89 10.23
CA TYR A 587 -3.72 37.73 10.92
C TYR A 587 -2.20 37.81 10.97
N LYS A 588 -1.56 36.83 11.60
CA LYS A 588 -0.12 36.76 11.77
C LYS A 588 0.49 35.54 11.10
N LEU A 589 1.67 35.71 10.51
CA LEU A 589 2.56 34.62 10.13
C LEU A 589 3.67 34.51 11.17
N TYR A 590 3.67 33.40 11.91
CA TYR A 590 4.72 33.09 12.88
C TYR A 590 5.80 32.25 12.23
N VAL A 591 7.04 32.73 12.30
CA VAL A 591 8.22 31.99 11.84
C VAL A 591 9.05 31.63 13.07
N ASN A 592 9.20 30.35 13.35
CA ASN A 592 9.86 29.84 14.55
C ASN A 592 9.38 30.55 15.85
N GLY A 593 8.06 30.72 15.95
CA GLY A 593 7.40 31.35 17.12
C GLY A 593 7.40 32.87 17.14
N THR A 594 8.02 33.54 16.17
CA THR A 594 8.07 35.01 16.09
C THR A 594 7.22 35.51 14.94
N ALA A 595 6.27 36.43 15.20
CA ALA A 595 5.46 37.04 14.15
C ALA A 595 6.33 37.96 13.27
N ILE A 596 6.12 37.91 11.95
CA ILE A 596 6.89 38.74 11.00
C ILE A 596 6.13 39.98 10.49
N ASN A 597 4.93 40.24 11.03
CA ASN A 597 4.05 41.39 10.72
C ASN A 597 3.60 42.10 11.99
#